data_a6191dab614825520edbfc17844918de
#
_entry.id   a6191dab614825520edbfc17844918de
#
_cell.length_a   1.000
_cell.length_b   1.000
_cell.length_c   1.000
_cell.angle_alpha   90.00
_cell.angle_beta   90.00
_cell.angle_gamma   90.00
#
_symmetry.space_group_name_H-M   'P 1'
#
loop_
_entity.id
_entity.type
_entity.pdbx_description
1 polymer ?
#
loop_
_entity_poly.entity_id
_entity_poly.type
_entity_poly.pdbx_seq_one_letter_code
_entity_poly.pdbx_strand_id
1 'polypeptide(L)'
;AKIQAACDRAGRKREEVTLIAVSKTKPIEMLQEAYDLGVRVFGENKVQEITAKYDALPDDIHWHMIGHLQTNKVKYIIDKVDLIHSVDSVKLAETIEKEAAKHNLTANILIEVNVAQEESKFGLKTEEVLPFIEKIANFEHIKVCGLMTIAPFVDNPEENRQIFANLHKLSVDINEKNIDNVYVNIL
;
A
#
# COMPACT_ATOMS: atom_id res chain seq x y z
N ALA A 1 7.32 18.96 -9.75
CA ALA A 1 7.89 20.12 -9.04
C ALA A 1 7.89 19.92 -7.51
N LYS A 2 6.73 19.77 -6.81
CA LYS A 2 6.67 19.69 -5.33
C LYS A 2 7.44 18.50 -4.74
N ILE A 3 7.32 17.30 -5.32
CA ILE A 3 8.03 16.10 -4.84
C ILE A 3 9.53 16.28 -5.00
N GLN A 4 10.00 16.78 -6.16
CA GLN A 4 11.43 17.04 -6.38
C GLN A 4 11.98 17.99 -5.31
N ALA A 5 11.31 19.11 -5.09
CA ALA A 5 11.73 20.08 -4.08
C ALA A 5 11.76 19.49 -2.64
N ALA A 6 10.86 18.57 -2.34
CA ALA A 6 10.87 17.87 -1.05
C ALA A 6 12.03 16.88 -0.94
N CYS A 7 12.32 16.14 -2.01
CA CYS A 7 13.50 15.25 -2.09
C CYS A 7 14.81 16.03 -1.93
N ASP A 8 14.95 17.16 -2.63
CA ASP A 8 16.14 18.02 -2.56
C ASP A 8 16.38 18.51 -1.13
N ARG A 9 15.32 18.96 -0.43
CA ARG A 9 15.43 19.38 0.99
C ARG A 9 15.81 18.25 1.93
N ALA A 10 15.38 17.02 1.62
CA ALA A 10 15.62 15.84 2.44
C ALA A 10 16.92 15.09 2.07
N GLY A 11 17.67 15.55 1.06
CA GLY A 11 18.85 14.85 0.55
C GLY A 11 18.54 13.48 -0.08
N ARG A 12 17.30 13.31 -0.59
CA ARG A 12 16.83 12.06 -1.21
C ARG A 12 16.77 12.17 -2.74
N LYS A 13 16.92 11.06 -3.41
CA LYS A 13 16.72 10.99 -4.86
C LYS A 13 15.22 10.96 -5.19
N ARG A 14 14.85 11.58 -6.34
CA ARG A 14 13.45 11.63 -6.79
C ARG A 14 12.87 10.22 -7.03
N GLU A 15 13.69 9.31 -7.50
CA GLU A 15 13.35 7.92 -7.83
C GLU A 15 12.98 7.08 -6.59
N GLU A 16 13.36 7.53 -5.41
CA GLU A 16 12.99 6.87 -4.14
C GLU A 16 11.52 7.12 -3.75
N VAL A 17 10.86 8.06 -4.43
CA VAL A 17 9.46 8.41 -4.15
C VAL A 17 8.58 8.05 -5.32
N THR A 18 7.70 7.08 -5.12
CA THR A 18 6.70 6.67 -6.10
C THR A 18 5.43 7.51 -5.95
N LEU A 19 5.03 8.18 -7.03
CA LEU A 19 3.74 8.86 -7.09
C LEU A 19 2.70 7.91 -7.69
N ILE A 20 1.69 7.59 -6.90
CA ILE A 20 0.56 6.78 -7.36
C ILE A 20 -0.55 7.70 -7.87
N ALA A 21 -0.96 7.52 -9.11
CA ALA A 21 -2.13 8.19 -9.65
C ALA A 21 -3.41 7.51 -9.13
N VAL A 22 -4.09 8.17 -8.21
CA VAL A 22 -5.36 7.65 -7.67
C VAL A 22 -6.46 7.81 -8.70
N SER A 23 -6.88 6.70 -9.30
CA SER A 23 -7.78 6.64 -10.45
C SER A 23 -9.21 6.18 -10.14
N LYS A 24 -9.52 6.04 -8.84
CA LYS A 24 -10.90 5.72 -8.41
C LYS A 24 -11.91 6.67 -9.02
N THR A 25 -13.05 6.11 -9.47
CA THR A 25 -14.15 6.85 -10.10
C THR A 25 -13.80 7.56 -11.42
N LYS A 26 -12.61 7.35 -11.97
CA LYS A 26 -12.20 7.94 -13.24
C LYS A 26 -12.46 6.96 -14.39
N PRO A 27 -12.92 7.47 -15.56
CA PRO A 27 -13.12 6.64 -16.74
C PRO A 27 -11.77 6.20 -17.35
N ILE A 28 -11.80 5.11 -18.12
CA ILE A 28 -10.61 4.49 -18.73
C ILE A 28 -9.84 5.49 -19.60
N GLU A 29 -10.55 6.34 -20.35
CA GLU A 29 -9.97 7.34 -21.24
C GLU A 29 -9.03 8.29 -20.50
N MET A 30 -9.41 8.70 -19.29
CA MET A 30 -8.58 9.57 -18.44
C MET A 30 -7.31 8.85 -17.94
N LEU A 31 -7.39 7.55 -17.66
CA LEU A 31 -6.22 6.75 -17.30
C LEU A 31 -5.30 6.59 -18.50
N GLN A 32 -5.87 6.37 -19.70
CA GLN A 32 -5.10 6.28 -20.95
C GLN A 32 -4.35 7.59 -21.23
N GLU A 33 -4.99 8.74 -21.07
CA GLU A 33 -4.32 10.04 -21.20
C GLU A 33 -3.15 10.18 -20.22
N ALA A 34 -3.34 9.79 -18.95
CA ALA A 34 -2.27 9.82 -17.96
C ALA A 34 -1.13 8.85 -18.31
N TYR A 35 -1.46 7.67 -18.80
CA TYR A 35 -0.50 6.68 -19.28
C TYR A 35 0.34 7.22 -20.44
N ASP A 36 -0.28 7.85 -21.42
CA ASP A 36 0.38 8.46 -22.59
C ASP A 36 1.36 9.58 -22.16
N LEU A 37 1.08 10.23 -21.03
CA LEU A 37 1.97 11.21 -20.39
C LEU A 37 3.06 10.58 -19.51
N GLY A 38 3.18 9.25 -19.50
CA GLY A 38 4.23 8.52 -18.79
C GLY A 38 3.88 8.01 -17.39
N VAL A 39 2.62 8.14 -16.94
CA VAL A 39 2.19 7.53 -15.68
C VAL A 39 2.13 6.00 -15.85
N ARG A 40 2.67 5.26 -14.88
CA ARG A 40 2.67 3.80 -14.90
C ARG A 40 2.10 3.18 -13.63
N VAL A 41 1.97 3.93 -12.55
CA VAL A 41 1.48 3.44 -11.26
C VAL A 41 0.12 4.06 -10.97
N PHE A 42 -0.90 3.21 -10.88
CA PHE A 42 -2.28 3.62 -10.59
C PHE A 42 -2.78 2.96 -9.32
N GLY A 43 -3.62 3.68 -8.58
CA GLY A 43 -4.22 3.20 -7.34
C GLY A 43 -5.75 3.22 -7.36
N GLU A 44 -6.34 2.09 -7.01
CA GLU A 44 -7.79 1.90 -6.94
C GLU A 44 -8.27 1.56 -5.54
N ASN A 45 -9.45 2.04 -5.20
CA ASN A 45 -10.09 1.74 -3.91
C ASN A 45 -11.00 0.51 -3.98
N LYS A 46 -11.48 0.15 -5.15
CA LYS A 46 -12.46 -0.93 -5.34
C LYS A 46 -11.94 -2.00 -6.29
N VAL A 47 -12.06 -3.25 -5.88
CA VAL A 47 -11.70 -4.41 -6.70
C VAL A 47 -12.38 -4.38 -8.06
N GLN A 48 -13.66 -3.99 -8.11
CA GLN A 48 -14.42 -3.91 -9.35
C GLN A 48 -13.82 -2.91 -10.36
N GLU A 49 -13.24 -1.81 -9.88
CA GLU A 49 -12.58 -0.84 -10.75
C GLU A 49 -11.27 -1.40 -11.33
N ILE A 50 -10.48 -2.12 -10.51
CA ILE A 50 -9.28 -2.81 -11.02
C ILE A 50 -9.66 -3.80 -12.11
N THR A 51 -10.61 -4.71 -11.82
CA THR A 51 -11.00 -5.75 -12.79
C THR A 51 -11.59 -5.19 -14.07
N ALA A 52 -12.32 -4.09 -14.01
CA ALA A 52 -12.89 -3.46 -15.21
C ALA A 52 -11.85 -2.72 -16.06
N LYS A 53 -10.78 -2.21 -15.47
CA LYS A 53 -9.75 -1.40 -16.13
C LYS A 53 -8.54 -2.22 -16.57
N TYR A 54 -8.26 -3.33 -15.89
CA TYR A 54 -7.04 -4.13 -16.06
C TYR A 54 -6.86 -4.61 -17.51
N ASP A 55 -7.90 -5.22 -18.10
CA ASP A 55 -7.84 -5.76 -19.47
C ASP A 55 -8.01 -4.69 -20.56
N ALA A 56 -8.45 -3.49 -20.17
CA ALA A 56 -8.73 -2.39 -21.11
C ALA A 56 -7.57 -1.41 -21.27
N LEU A 57 -6.54 -1.52 -20.45
CA LEU A 57 -5.37 -0.64 -20.43
C LEU A 57 -4.08 -1.45 -20.65
N PRO A 58 -2.95 -0.79 -20.98
CA PRO A 58 -1.68 -1.48 -21.21
C PRO A 58 -1.21 -2.32 -20.03
N ASP A 59 -0.54 -3.44 -20.34
CA ASP A 59 -0.10 -4.46 -19.40
C ASP A 59 1.13 -4.08 -18.56
N ASP A 60 1.82 -2.98 -18.92
CA ASP A 60 2.93 -2.40 -18.15
C ASP A 60 2.48 -1.42 -17.05
N ILE A 61 1.18 -1.37 -16.76
CA ILE A 61 0.65 -0.62 -15.64
C ILE A 61 0.84 -1.40 -14.33
N HIS A 62 1.40 -0.71 -13.34
CA HIS A 62 1.52 -1.20 -11.98
C HIS A 62 0.28 -0.82 -11.17
N TRP A 63 -0.57 -1.81 -10.91
CA TRP A 63 -1.80 -1.60 -10.15
C TRP A 63 -1.59 -1.75 -8.66
N HIS A 64 -2.07 -0.78 -7.89
CA HIS A 64 -2.06 -0.81 -6.44
C HIS A 64 -3.50 -0.84 -5.89
N MET A 65 -3.80 -1.80 -5.02
CA MET A 65 -5.03 -1.79 -4.23
C MET A 65 -4.82 -0.92 -2.99
N ILE A 66 -5.37 0.29 -2.99
CA ILE A 66 -5.14 1.29 -1.94
C ILE A 66 -6.34 1.50 -1.00
N GLY A 67 -7.49 0.93 -1.32
CA GLY A 67 -8.69 0.99 -0.47
C GLY A 67 -8.88 -0.25 0.37
N HIS A 68 -9.84 -0.22 1.29
CA HIS A 68 -10.19 -1.36 2.13
C HIS A 68 -10.54 -2.59 1.29
N LEU A 69 -9.85 -3.71 1.54
CA LEU A 69 -9.99 -4.96 0.81
C LEU A 69 -10.79 -5.99 1.61
N GLN A 70 -11.96 -6.35 1.11
CA GLN A 70 -12.74 -7.43 1.67
C GLN A 70 -12.15 -8.80 1.32
N THR A 71 -12.14 -9.74 2.25
CA THR A 71 -11.55 -11.08 2.07
C THR A 71 -12.12 -11.82 0.86
N ASN A 72 -13.44 -11.76 0.64
CA ASN A 72 -14.11 -12.42 -0.50
C ASN A 72 -13.76 -11.82 -1.87
N LYS A 73 -13.05 -10.67 -1.90
CA LYS A 73 -12.64 -9.97 -3.13
C LYS A 73 -11.17 -10.21 -3.49
N VAL A 74 -10.34 -10.72 -2.59
CA VAL A 74 -8.91 -10.97 -2.81
C VAL A 74 -8.65 -11.77 -4.08
N LYS A 75 -9.41 -12.85 -4.30
CA LYS A 75 -9.26 -13.77 -5.45
C LYS A 75 -9.37 -13.10 -6.84
N TYR A 76 -9.98 -11.91 -6.92
CA TYR A 76 -10.17 -11.22 -8.20
C TYR A 76 -9.01 -10.31 -8.59
N ILE A 77 -8.12 -10.00 -7.63
CA ILE A 77 -7.04 -9.04 -7.85
C ILE A 77 -5.64 -9.57 -7.50
N ILE A 78 -5.55 -10.73 -6.86
CA ILE A 78 -4.27 -11.24 -6.35
C ILE A 78 -3.20 -11.41 -7.43
N ASP A 79 -3.62 -11.73 -8.65
CA ASP A 79 -2.78 -11.89 -9.84
C ASP A 79 -2.68 -10.63 -10.70
N LYS A 80 -3.26 -9.51 -10.28
CA LYS A 80 -3.38 -8.26 -11.05
C LYS A 80 -2.70 -7.06 -10.41
N VAL A 81 -2.48 -7.10 -9.10
CA VAL A 81 -1.91 -5.96 -8.36
C VAL A 81 -0.50 -6.23 -7.91
N ASP A 82 0.34 -5.22 -8.00
CA ASP A 82 1.74 -5.30 -7.53
C ASP A 82 1.85 -5.09 -6.03
N LEU A 83 0.90 -4.37 -5.42
CA LEU A 83 0.94 -4.03 -4.01
C LEU A 83 -0.47 -3.83 -3.42
N ILE A 84 -0.72 -4.46 -2.28
CA ILE A 84 -1.94 -4.28 -1.47
C ILE A 84 -1.59 -3.43 -0.26
N HIS A 85 -2.19 -2.23 -0.14
CA HIS A 85 -1.82 -1.25 0.90
C HIS A 85 -2.61 -1.39 2.20
N SER A 86 -3.72 -2.12 2.20
CA SER A 86 -4.77 -2.04 3.24
C SER A 86 -4.86 -3.31 4.11
N VAL A 87 -3.72 -3.93 4.43
CA VAL A 87 -3.73 -5.14 5.24
C VAL A 87 -3.72 -4.78 6.73
N ASP A 88 -4.83 -5.07 7.41
CA ASP A 88 -5.07 -4.68 8.80
C ASP A 88 -5.64 -5.81 9.68
N SER A 89 -5.70 -7.04 9.17
CA SER A 89 -6.21 -8.17 9.94
C SER A 89 -5.58 -9.49 9.52
N VAL A 90 -5.41 -10.40 10.50
CA VAL A 90 -4.88 -11.75 10.26
C VAL A 90 -5.74 -12.50 9.26
N LYS A 91 -7.07 -12.39 9.37
CA LYS A 91 -8.01 -13.02 8.44
C LYS A 91 -7.80 -12.57 6.98
N LEU A 92 -7.53 -11.28 6.76
CA LEU A 92 -7.22 -10.78 5.41
C LEU A 92 -5.87 -11.31 4.94
N ALA A 93 -4.83 -11.28 5.78
CA ALA A 93 -3.52 -11.82 5.46
C ALA A 93 -3.58 -13.33 5.12
N GLU A 94 -4.29 -14.15 5.91
CA GLU A 94 -4.53 -15.58 5.62
C GLU A 94 -5.22 -15.79 4.27
N THR A 95 -6.16 -14.92 3.93
CA THR A 95 -6.85 -15.00 2.63
C THR A 95 -5.91 -14.65 1.48
N ILE A 96 -5.09 -13.61 1.65
CA ILE A 96 -4.07 -13.22 0.66
C ILE A 96 -3.06 -14.37 0.47
N GLU A 97 -2.54 -14.93 1.57
CA GLU A 97 -1.63 -16.10 1.54
C GLU A 97 -2.20 -17.24 0.72
N LYS A 98 -3.44 -17.65 1.05
CA LYS A 98 -4.14 -18.73 0.37
C LYS A 98 -4.36 -18.47 -1.14
N GLU A 99 -4.78 -17.25 -1.50
CA GLU A 99 -5.03 -16.92 -2.90
C GLU A 99 -3.70 -16.76 -3.67
N ALA A 100 -2.66 -16.18 -3.07
CA ALA A 100 -1.33 -16.09 -3.66
C ALA A 100 -0.73 -17.49 -3.92
N ALA A 101 -0.86 -18.41 -2.97
CA ALA A 101 -0.41 -19.79 -3.11
C ALA A 101 -1.08 -20.51 -4.29
N LYS A 102 -2.39 -20.31 -4.50
CA LYS A 102 -3.11 -20.90 -5.66
C LYS A 102 -2.56 -20.45 -7.01
N HIS A 103 -2.06 -19.24 -7.08
CA HIS A 103 -1.47 -18.64 -8.28
C HIS A 103 0.05 -18.81 -8.36
N ASN A 104 0.66 -19.50 -7.38
CA ASN A 104 2.12 -19.68 -7.25
C ASN A 104 2.88 -18.35 -7.35
N LEU A 105 2.39 -17.33 -6.65
CA LEU A 105 3.00 -15.99 -6.57
C LEU A 105 3.21 -15.58 -5.12
N THR A 106 4.03 -14.55 -4.92
CA THR A 106 4.20 -13.89 -3.62
C THR A 106 3.57 -12.51 -3.67
N ALA A 107 2.59 -12.27 -2.81
CA ALA A 107 1.88 -11.00 -2.71
C ALA A 107 2.70 -10.00 -1.88
N ASN A 108 2.99 -8.83 -2.45
CA ASN A 108 3.56 -7.71 -1.70
C ASN A 108 2.44 -6.97 -0.97
N ILE A 109 2.64 -6.70 0.31
CA ILE A 109 1.66 -6.01 1.14
C ILE A 109 2.27 -4.88 1.95
N LEU A 110 1.45 -3.87 2.26
CA LEU A 110 1.69 -2.89 3.31
C LEU A 110 0.70 -3.14 4.45
N ILE A 111 1.16 -2.91 5.66
CA ILE A 111 0.30 -2.94 6.85
C ILE A 111 -0.33 -1.57 7.03
N GLU A 112 -1.65 -1.50 7.07
CA GLU A 112 -2.37 -0.26 7.32
C GLU A 112 -2.38 0.06 8.81
N VAL A 113 -1.86 1.25 9.15
CA VAL A 113 -1.68 1.70 10.53
C VAL A 113 -2.48 2.97 10.78
N ASN A 114 -3.35 2.95 11.77
CA ASN A 114 -4.10 4.12 12.23
C ASN A 114 -3.27 4.93 13.24
N VAL A 115 -2.26 5.64 12.75
CA VAL A 115 -1.33 6.41 13.59
C VAL A 115 -2.02 7.57 14.29
N ALA A 116 -3.05 8.16 13.68
CA ALA A 116 -3.82 9.27 14.25
C ALA A 116 -4.83 8.82 15.31
N GLN A 117 -5.05 7.51 15.48
CA GLN A 117 -6.02 6.91 16.42
C GLN A 117 -7.46 7.43 16.23
N GLU A 118 -7.85 7.66 14.99
CA GLU A 118 -9.23 8.04 14.67
C GLU A 118 -10.14 6.80 14.71
N GLU A 119 -11.16 6.81 15.58
CA GLU A 119 -12.06 5.66 15.79
C GLU A 119 -12.82 5.21 14.53
N SER A 120 -13.03 6.11 13.58
CA SER A 120 -13.78 5.84 12.34
C SER A 120 -12.92 5.30 11.19
N LYS A 121 -11.60 5.14 11.37
CA LYS A 121 -10.68 4.70 10.32
C LYS A 121 -10.24 3.25 10.46
N PHE A 122 -9.93 2.64 9.32
CA PHE A 122 -9.30 1.33 9.23
C PHE A 122 -7.83 1.40 9.69
N GLY A 123 -7.21 0.23 9.85
CA GLY A 123 -5.83 0.09 10.22
C GLY A 123 -5.63 -0.35 11.67
N LEU A 124 -4.51 -1.00 11.90
CA LEU A 124 -4.08 -1.45 13.23
C LEU A 124 -3.65 -0.24 14.08
N LYS A 125 -3.82 -0.34 15.38
CA LYS A 125 -3.14 0.57 16.30
C LYS A 125 -1.63 0.33 16.25
N THR A 126 -0.85 1.36 16.53
CA THR A 126 0.62 1.29 16.47
C THR A 126 1.19 0.12 17.28
N GLU A 127 0.65 -0.13 18.48
CA GLU A 127 1.07 -1.21 19.38
C GLU A 127 0.67 -2.61 18.90
N GLU A 128 -0.28 -2.71 17.97
CA GLU A 128 -0.75 -3.99 17.40
C GLU A 128 0.09 -4.44 16.19
N VAL A 129 0.87 -3.54 15.59
CA VAL A 129 1.55 -3.80 14.31
C VAL A 129 2.61 -4.88 14.44
N LEU A 130 3.50 -4.79 15.43
CA LEU A 130 4.56 -5.80 15.61
C LEU A 130 4.00 -7.18 15.97
N PRO A 131 3.08 -7.34 16.93
CA PRO A 131 2.41 -8.63 17.19
C PRO A 131 1.67 -9.19 15.97
N PHE A 132 1.10 -8.32 15.10
CA PHE A 132 0.47 -8.72 13.88
C PHE A 132 1.50 -9.26 12.87
N ILE A 133 2.60 -8.55 12.64
CA ILE A 133 3.67 -8.96 11.75
C ILE A 133 4.26 -10.31 12.19
N GLU A 134 4.52 -10.50 13.47
CA GLU A 134 5.02 -11.77 14.02
C GLU A 134 4.09 -12.95 13.73
N LYS A 135 2.77 -12.74 13.72
CA LYS A 135 1.79 -13.79 13.40
C LYS A 135 1.83 -14.20 11.94
N ILE A 136 2.09 -13.27 11.02
CA ILE A 136 2.09 -13.53 9.58
C ILE A 136 3.48 -13.77 8.98
N ALA A 137 4.54 -13.63 9.78
CA ALA A 137 5.93 -13.78 9.33
C ALA A 137 6.24 -15.16 8.72
N ASN A 138 5.49 -16.21 9.12
CA ASN A 138 5.67 -17.57 8.59
C ASN A 138 4.86 -17.84 7.32
N PHE A 139 4.16 -16.87 6.76
CA PHE A 139 3.44 -17.03 5.50
C PHE A 139 4.43 -17.02 4.34
N GLU A 140 4.37 -18.03 3.49
CA GLU A 140 5.36 -18.24 2.42
C GLU A 140 5.07 -17.43 1.15
N HIS A 141 3.80 -17.02 0.99
CA HIS A 141 3.31 -16.32 -0.21
C HIS A 141 2.94 -14.86 0.07
N ILE A 142 3.39 -14.31 1.21
CA ILE A 142 3.27 -12.89 1.53
C ILE A 142 4.66 -12.30 1.82
N LYS A 143 4.87 -11.08 1.35
CA LYS A 143 6.01 -10.24 1.71
C LYS A 143 5.53 -8.92 2.28
N VAL A 144 5.90 -8.63 3.52
CA VAL A 144 5.63 -7.33 4.14
C VAL A 144 6.67 -6.33 3.66
N CYS A 145 6.27 -5.39 2.81
CA CYS A 145 7.17 -4.41 2.17
C CYS A 145 7.17 -3.06 2.89
N GLY A 146 6.20 -2.80 3.74
CA GLY A 146 6.12 -1.49 4.38
C GLY A 146 4.87 -1.26 5.19
N LEU A 147 4.67 0.02 5.55
CA LEU A 147 3.51 0.50 6.30
C LEU A 147 2.76 1.54 5.47
N MET A 148 1.45 1.62 5.67
CA MET A 148 0.59 2.62 5.06
C MET A 148 -0.21 3.33 6.14
N THR A 149 -0.41 4.62 5.99
CA THR A 149 -1.34 5.39 6.81
C THR A 149 -2.04 6.45 6.00
N ILE A 150 -3.22 6.86 6.45
CA ILE A 150 -3.95 8.01 5.91
C ILE A 150 -4.01 9.05 7.02
N ALA A 151 -3.20 10.10 6.88
CA ALA A 151 -3.22 11.22 7.81
C ALA A 151 -4.52 12.02 7.69
N PRO A 152 -4.95 12.73 8.75
CA PRO A 152 -6.11 13.61 8.70
C PRO A 152 -5.98 14.70 7.63
N PHE A 153 -7.12 15.12 7.08
CA PHE A 153 -7.14 16.31 6.25
C PHE A 153 -6.97 17.56 7.13
N VAL A 154 -5.94 18.35 6.87
CA VAL A 154 -5.60 19.56 7.62
C VAL A 154 -5.28 20.70 6.66
N ASP A 155 -5.51 21.94 7.08
CA ASP A 155 -5.21 23.12 6.27
C ASP A 155 -3.70 23.33 6.12
N ASN A 156 -2.95 23.13 7.21
CA ASN A 156 -1.50 23.22 7.22
C ASN A 156 -0.87 21.81 7.18
N PRO A 157 -0.25 21.37 6.07
CA PRO A 157 0.36 20.04 5.95
C PRO A 157 1.42 19.73 7.02
N GLU A 158 2.04 20.72 7.63
CA GLU A 158 3.04 20.55 8.70
C GLU A 158 2.45 19.89 9.96
N GLU A 159 1.16 20.01 10.19
CA GLU A 159 0.46 19.33 11.30
C GLU A 159 0.55 17.81 11.21
N ASN A 160 0.64 17.27 9.99
CA ASN A 160 0.79 15.82 9.75
C ASN A 160 2.23 15.31 9.87
N ARG A 161 3.22 16.20 10.02
CA ARG A 161 4.64 15.79 10.08
C ARG A 161 4.91 14.78 11.19
N GLN A 162 4.33 14.97 12.37
CA GLN A 162 4.51 14.06 13.49
C GLN A 162 3.93 12.66 13.22
N ILE A 163 2.80 12.58 12.50
CA ILE A 163 2.18 11.31 12.12
C ILE A 163 3.13 10.51 11.23
N PHE A 164 3.69 11.14 10.21
CA PHE A 164 4.65 10.47 9.32
C PHE A 164 5.98 10.15 10.01
N ALA A 165 6.45 11.01 10.94
CA ALA A 165 7.63 10.72 11.73
C ALA A 165 7.42 9.51 12.65
N ASN A 166 6.25 9.37 13.28
CA ASN A 166 5.90 8.21 14.09
C ASN A 166 5.85 6.93 13.25
N LEU A 167 5.27 7.00 12.04
CA LEU A 167 5.24 5.86 11.11
C LEU A 167 6.65 5.43 10.70
N HIS A 168 7.51 6.40 10.40
CA HIS A 168 8.92 6.13 10.08
C HIS A 168 9.66 5.48 11.27
N LYS A 169 9.47 6.00 12.48
CA LYS A 169 10.07 5.38 13.67
C LYS A 169 9.62 3.94 13.82
N LEU A 170 8.31 3.66 13.66
CA LEU A 170 7.78 2.31 13.73
C LEU A 170 8.44 1.39 12.68
N SER A 171 8.68 1.89 11.46
CA SER A 171 9.35 1.10 10.42
C SER A 171 10.79 0.73 10.80
N VAL A 172 11.52 1.64 11.44
CA VAL A 172 12.87 1.38 11.95
C VAL A 172 12.82 0.32 13.05
N ASP A 173 11.93 0.49 14.04
CA ASP A 173 11.77 -0.44 15.17
C ASP A 173 11.42 -1.87 14.70
N ILE A 174 10.62 -2.00 13.63
CA ILE A 174 10.28 -3.30 13.04
C ILE A 174 11.51 -3.91 12.34
N ASN A 175 12.23 -3.14 11.52
CA ASN A 175 13.38 -3.64 10.79
C ASN A 175 14.51 -4.10 11.73
N GLU A 176 14.69 -3.48 12.89
CA GLU A 176 15.64 -3.90 13.91
C GLU A 176 15.36 -5.29 14.49
N LYS A 177 14.12 -5.81 14.35
CA LYS A 177 13.75 -7.16 14.80
C LYS A 177 14.25 -8.27 13.86
N ASN A 178 14.67 -7.93 12.63
CA ASN A 178 15.15 -8.89 11.63
C ASN A 178 14.23 -10.10 11.43
N ILE A 179 12.93 -9.83 11.25
CA ILE A 179 11.90 -10.86 11.03
C ILE A 179 11.97 -11.30 9.57
N ASP A 180 11.99 -12.61 9.32
CA ASP A 180 11.98 -13.17 7.96
C ASP A 180 10.74 -12.73 7.18
N ASN A 181 10.89 -12.52 5.87
CA ASN A 181 9.83 -12.03 4.94
C ASN A 181 9.30 -10.63 5.26
N VAL A 182 9.95 -9.89 6.16
CA VAL A 182 9.56 -8.55 6.59
C VAL A 182 10.70 -7.58 6.32
N TYR A 183 10.48 -6.65 5.39
CA TYR A 183 11.42 -5.57 5.13
C TYR A 183 10.64 -4.28 4.86
N VAL A 184 10.48 -3.48 5.91
CA VAL A 184 9.68 -2.25 5.88
C VAL A 184 10.52 -1.11 5.30
N ASN A 185 10.49 -0.94 3.99
CA ASN A 185 11.18 0.12 3.24
C ASN A 185 10.23 1.05 2.48
N ILE A 186 8.93 0.75 2.47
CA ILE A 186 7.88 1.57 1.86
C ILE A 186 7.04 2.21 2.97
N LEU A 187 6.83 3.51 2.87
CA LEU A 187 5.95 4.28 3.75
C LEU A 187 5.02 5.15 2.93
#